data_b9ae4516481dac3e13cfb54f262262fe
#
_entry.id   b9ae4516481dac3e13cfb54f262262fe
#
_cell.length_a   1.000
_cell.length_b   1.000
_cell.length_c   1.000
_cell.angle_alpha   90.00
_cell.angle_beta   90.00
_cell.angle_gamma   90.00
#
_symmetry.space_group_name_H-M   'P 1'
#
loop_
_entity.id
_entity.type
_entity.pdbx_description
1 polymer ?
#
loop_
_entity_poly.entity_id
_entity_poly.type
_entity_poly.pdbx_seq_one_letter_code
_entity_poly.pdbx_strand_id
1 'polypeptide(L)'
;GKLLFFFFFLSNNNKRAFASFHNPYMAFTDGHKKSIATNFDVNSKRNAPTVIDAIFSDRFFYDLRSEKIEKQLDHVIKGKDDFHTSYELIFEKLKKSTEYTDYFINAYPDHIEDPINYFTFSTSLGAYVSSLVSFDSPFDKSLLKESSDLESNEINGFNIFMGKGMCATCHFPPTFSGLVPPYYNENESEVIGVPYTIKAKEIDKDFGRASNGIPGEMSEIYKNSFKTVGLRNVAYTAPYM
;
A
#
# COMPACT_ATOMS: atom_id res chain seq x y z
N GLY A 1 10.26 -7.02 -11.86
CA GLY A 1 9.39 -6.26 -10.97
C GLY A 1 9.93 -4.86 -10.67
N LYS A 2 11.13 -4.76 -10.11
CA LYS A 2 11.72 -3.47 -9.74
C LYS A 2 11.78 -2.48 -10.91
N LEU A 3 12.27 -2.91 -12.07
CA LEU A 3 12.35 -2.05 -13.26
C LEU A 3 10.96 -1.53 -13.68
N LEU A 4 9.95 -2.39 -13.68
CA LEU A 4 8.56 -1.99 -13.97
C LEU A 4 8.03 -0.96 -12.98
N PHE A 5 8.36 -1.09 -11.69
CA PHE A 5 7.89 -0.18 -10.65
C PHE A 5 8.38 1.27 -10.87
N PHE A 6 9.57 1.43 -11.45
CA PHE A 6 10.18 2.74 -11.78
C PHE A 6 9.93 3.19 -13.22
N PHE A 7 9.20 2.42 -14.03
CA PHE A 7 9.05 2.68 -15.45
C PHE A 7 7.93 3.69 -15.73
N PHE A 8 8.28 4.91 -16.10
CA PHE A 8 7.34 6.02 -16.32
C PHE A 8 6.36 5.80 -17.48
N PHE A 9 6.74 5.04 -18.49
CA PHE A 9 5.92 4.80 -19.68
C PHE A 9 4.67 3.92 -19.43
N LEU A 10 4.46 3.45 -18.19
CA LEU A 10 3.28 2.65 -17.87
C LEU A 10 1.99 3.48 -17.85
N SER A 11 2.06 4.77 -17.50
CA SER A 11 0.89 5.64 -17.52
C SER A 11 0.50 6.10 -18.94
N ASN A 12 -0.74 6.57 -19.12
CA ASN A 12 -1.26 7.05 -20.39
C ASN A 12 -0.41 8.19 -20.98
N ASN A 13 -0.01 9.14 -20.14
CA ASN A 13 0.78 10.31 -20.54
C ASN A 13 2.30 10.09 -20.47
N ASN A 14 2.77 8.89 -20.15
CA ASN A 14 4.18 8.52 -19.97
C ASN A 14 4.94 9.37 -18.91
N LYS A 15 4.25 9.93 -17.93
CA LYS A 15 4.83 10.82 -16.91
C LYS A 15 4.76 10.26 -15.50
N ARG A 16 4.12 9.11 -15.30
CA ARG A 16 3.96 8.47 -13.99
C ARG A 16 4.44 7.03 -13.99
N ALA A 17 5.10 6.67 -12.91
CA ALA A 17 5.45 5.30 -12.55
C ALA A 17 4.78 4.97 -11.20
N PHE A 18 4.83 3.72 -10.77
CA PHE A 18 4.41 3.37 -9.39
C PHE A 18 5.25 4.13 -8.37
N ALA A 19 6.55 4.30 -8.64
CA ALA A 19 7.46 5.10 -7.80
C ALA A 19 7.10 6.59 -7.73
N SER A 20 6.23 7.10 -8.59
CA SER A 20 5.72 8.48 -8.49
C SER A 20 4.73 8.65 -7.34
N PHE A 21 4.01 7.57 -6.98
CA PHE A 21 3.08 7.51 -5.85
C PHE A 21 3.71 6.84 -4.63
N HIS A 22 4.73 6.02 -4.86
CA HIS A 22 5.43 5.26 -3.82
C HIS A 22 6.93 5.51 -3.93
N ASN A 23 7.34 6.73 -3.54
CA ASN A 23 8.73 7.20 -3.65
C ASN A 23 9.61 6.55 -2.55
N PRO A 24 10.68 5.82 -2.92
CA PRO A 24 11.59 5.20 -1.94
C PRO A 24 12.20 6.18 -0.94
N TYR A 25 12.47 7.41 -1.36
CA TYR A 25 13.04 8.45 -0.49
C TYR A 25 12.04 9.03 0.52
N MET A 26 10.77 8.64 0.41
CA MET A 26 9.67 9.04 1.31
C MET A 26 9.02 7.80 1.95
N ALA A 27 9.82 6.79 2.26
CA ALA A 27 9.35 5.50 2.76
C ALA A 27 8.21 4.91 1.90
N PHE A 28 8.34 5.03 0.57
CA PHE A 28 7.38 4.55 -0.42
C PHE A 28 5.98 5.16 -0.28
N THR A 29 5.89 6.42 0.12
CA THR A 29 4.71 7.29 -0.03
C THR A 29 5.01 8.39 -1.05
N ASP A 30 4.04 9.28 -1.31
CA ASP A 30 4.25 10.46 -2.17
C ASP A 30 4.41 11.77 -1.36
N GLY A 31 4.31 11.72 -0.04
CA GLY A 31 4.45 12.87 0.85
C GLY A 31 3.31 13.90 0.76
N HIS A 32 2.17 13.54 0.18
CA HIS A 32 1.00 14.41 0.04
C HIS A 32 -0.17 13.96 0.89
N LYS A 33 -0.98 14.89 1.41
CA LYS A 33 -2.26 14.57 2.10
C LYS A 33 -3.25 13.85 1.18
N LYS A 34 -3.23 14.21 -0.08
CA LYS A 34 -3.97 13.59 -1.17
C LYS A 34 -3.02 13.51 -2.35
N SER A 35 -2.88 12.35 -2.94
CA SER A 35 -1.98 12.13 -4.08
C SER A 35 -2.34 13.02 -5.26
N ILE A 36 -1.34 13.51 -5.97
CA ILE A 36 -1.55 14.28 -7.20
C ILE A 36 -1.88 13.31 -8.32
N ALA A 37 -3.04 13.47 -8.94
CA ALA A 37 -3.50 12.64 -10.05
C ALA A 37 -2.56 12.71 -11.26
N THR A 38 -2.68 11.75 -12.16
CA THR A 38 -1.80 11.63 -13.35
C THR A 38 -1.81 12.85 -14.25
N ASN A 39 -2.93 13.56 -14.34
CA ASN A 39 -3.03 14.78 -15.14
C ASN A 39 -2.48 16.03 -14.46
N PHE A 40 -2.06 15.94 -13.18
CA PHE A 40 -1.49 17.04 -12.37
C PHE A 40 -2.44 18.20 -12.06
N ASP A 41 -3.71 18.10 -12.38
CA ASP A 41 -4.73 19.16 -12.26
C ASP A 41 -5.67 18.97 -11.08
N VAL A 42 -5.77 17.74 -10.58
CA VAL A 42 -6.62 17.37 -9.45
C VAL A 42 -5.87 16.47 -8.46
N ASN A 43 -6.35 16.43 -7.23
CA ASN A 43 -5.86 15.49 -6.23
C ASN A 43 -6.75 14.25 -6.20
N SER A 44 -6.16 13.11 -5.94
CA SER A 44 -6.89 11.89 -5.59
C SER A 44 -7.71 12.08 -4.32
N LYS A 45 -8.64 11.19 -4.06
CA LYS A 45 -9.47 11.26 -2.85
C LYS A 45 -8.65 11.06 -1.57
N ARG A 46 -7.59 10.26 -1.64
CA ARG A 46 -6.73 9.88 -0.51
C ARG A 46 -5.25 9.96 -0.90
N ASN A 47 -4.37 9.92 0.10
CA ASN A 47 -2.92 9.80 -0.13
C ASN A 47 -2.52 8.38 -0.57
N ALA A 48 -1.31 8.24 -1.10
CA ALA A 48 -0.69 6.96 -1.38
C ALA A 48 -0.10 6.38 -0.07
N PRO A 49 -0.60 5.24 0.43
CA PRO A 49 0.01 4.58 1.58
C PRO A 49 1.38 4.03 1.21
N THR A 50 2.23 3.78 2.20
CA THR A 50 3.45 3.02 1.96
C THR A 50 3.15 1.63 1.44
N VAL A 51 4.02 1.11 0.57
CA VAL A 51 3.99 -0.30 0.12
C VAL A 51 4.98 -1.19 0.89
N ILE A 52 5.72 -0.60 1.84
CA ILE A 52 6.57 -1.38 2.75
C ILE A 52 5.67 -2.28 3.59
N ASP A 53 6.08 -3.53 3.78
CA ASP A 53 5.35 -4.55 4.55
C ASP A 53 3.97 -4.93 3.96
N ALA A 54 3.71 -4.57 2.69
CA ALA A 54 2.46 -4.88 2.02
C ALA A 54 2.19 -6.39 1.91
N ILE A 55 3.24 -7.23 1.91
CA ILE A 55 3.12 -8.70 1.91
C ILE A 55 2.34 -9.24 3.12
N PHE A 56 2.34 -8.50 4.23
CA PHE A 56 1.60 -8.87 5.44
C PHE A 56 0.15 -8.38 5.44
N SER A 57 -0.33 -7.85 4.32
CA SER A 57 -1.72 -7.39 4.17
C SER A 57 -2.53 -8.39 3.37
N ASP A 58 -3.69 -8.73 3.85
CA ASP A 58 -4.70 -9.55 3.17
C ASP A 58 -5.56 -8.73 2.21
N ARG A 59 -5.81 -7.45 2.54
CA ARG A 59 -6.59 -6.53 1.71
C ARG A 59 -5.87 -5.19 1.54
N PHE A 60 -6.15 -4.53 0.43
CA PHE A 60 -5.46 -3.33 -0.02
C PHE A 60 -6.42 -2.15 -0.16
N PHE A 61 -5.85 -0.93 -0.25
CA PHE A 61 -6.49 0.36 -0.07
C PHE A 61 -7.02 0.60 1.35
N TYR A 62 -7.27 1.85 1.69
CA TYR A 62 -7.81 2.22 3.01
C TYR A 62 -9.24 1.71 3.25
N ASP A 63 -9.99 1.44 2.18
CA ASP A 63 -11.36 0.91 2.22
C ASP A 63 -11.45 -0.61 1.98
N LEU A 64 -10.32 -1.31 1.94
CA LEU A 64 -10.24 -2.77 1.79
C LEU A 64 -10.89 -3.34 0.52
N ARG A 65 -11.00 -2.53 -0.57
CA ARG A 65 -11.70 -2.93 -1.79
C ARG A 65 -10.95 -3.95 -2.65
N SER A 66 -9.67 -4.19 -2.41
CA SER A 66 -8.87 -5.16 -3.18
C SER A 66 -8.35 -6.28 -2.28
N GLU A 67 -8.46 -7.52 -2.77
CA GLU A 67 -8.12 -8.74 -2.03
C GLU A 67 -6.68 -9.22 -2.28
N LYS A 68 -6.01 -8.71 -3.29
CA LYS A 68 -4.65 -9.11 -3.70
C LYS A 68 -3.90 -7.94 -4.28
N ILE A 69 -2.57 -7.96 -4.20
CA ILE A 69 -1.69 -6.96 -4.84
C ILE A 69 -1.96 -6.90 -6.34
N GLU A 70 -2.09 -8.05 -7.00
CA GLU A 70 -2.35 -8.13 -8.43
C GLU A 70 -3.72 -7.50 -8.80
N LYS A 71 -4.73 -7.67 -7.93
CA LYS A 71 -6.05 -7.05 -8.13
C LYS A 71 -6.03 -5.55 -7.85
N GLN A 72 -5.15 -5.09 -6.96
CA GLN A 72 -4.93 -3.66 -6.74
C GLN A 72 -4.41 -2.97 -8.01
N LEU A 73 -3.56 -3.65 -8.80
CA LEU A 73 -3.06 -3.12 -10.07
C LEU A 73 -4.18 -2.78 -11.05
N ASP A 74 -5.24 -3.57 -11.12
CA ASP A 74 -6.38 -3.29 -12.00
C ASP A 74 -7.00 -1.93 -11.70
N HIS A 75 -7.13 -1.58 -10.43
CA HIS A 75 -7.66 -0.28 -10.02
C HIS A 75 -6.71 0.87 -10.39
N VAL A 76 -5.41 0.68 -10.18
CA VAL A 76 -4.39 1.70 -10.47
C VAL A 76 -4.25 1.91 -11.99
N ILE A 77 -4.16 0.85 -12.78
CA ILE A 77 -3.95 0.94 -14.22
C ILE A 77 -5.15 1.60 -14.91
N LYS A 78 -6.37 1.22 -14.53
CA LYS A 78 -7.61 1.74 -15.11
C LYS A 78 -8.10 3.04 -14.48
N GLY A 79 -7.59 3.37 -13.28
CA GLY A 79 -8.00 4.54 -12.51
C GLY A 79 -7.73 5.85 -13.24
N LYS A 80 -8.75 6.72 -13.32
CA LYS A 80 -8.62 8.03 -13.99
C LYS A 80 -7.62 8.96 -13.30
N ASP A 81 -7.54 8.87 -11.98
CA ASP A 81 -6.64 9.67 -11.14
C ASP A 81 -5.24 9.04 -11.04
N ASP A 82 -5.10 7.76 -11.43
CA ASP A 82 -3.85 6.99 -11.37
C ASP A 82 -3.19 6.91 -12.76
N PHE A 83 -3.10 5.73 -13.39
CA PHE A 83 -2.41 5.60 -14.68
C PHE A 83 -3.29 5.90 -15.89
N HIS A 84 -4.60 5.74 -15.79
CA HIS A 84 -5.59 5.99 -16.84
C HIS A 84 -5.22 5.34 -18.16
N THR A 85 -4.93 4.05 -18.16
CA THR A 85 -4.47 3.27 -19.31
C THR A 85 -5.08 1.87 -19.31
N SER A 86 -4.63 1.00 -20.20
CA SER A 86 -5.03 -0.41 -20.23
C SER A 86 -3.82 -1.33 -20.28
N TYR A 87 -4.01 -2.60 -19.96
CA TYR A 87 -2.96 -3.62 -20.06
C TYR A 87 -2.46 -3.80 -21.48
N GLU A 88 -3.36 -3.75 -22.46
CA GLU A 88 -3.03 -3.88 -23.87
C GLU A 88 -2.01 -2.81 -24.29
N LEU A 89 -2.27 -1.56 -23.94
CA LEU A 89 -1.35 -0.44 -24.23
C LEU A 89 -0.02 -0.57 -23.52
N ILE A 90 -0.02 -1.02 -22.25
CA ILE A 90 1.20 -1.29 -21.50
C ILE A 90 2.01 -2.40 -22.18
N PHE A 91 1.36 -3.52 -22.51
CA PHE A 91 2.04 -4.66 -23.12
C PHE A 91 2.58 -4.34 -24.51
N GLU A 92 1.86 -3.56 -25.33
CA GLU A 92 2.38 -3.05 -26.60
C GLU A 92 3.65 -2.21 -26.42
N LYS A 93 3.69 -1.36 -25.39
CA LYS A 93 4.89 -0.56 -25.09
C LYS A 93 6.06 -1.43 -24.64
N LEU A 94 5.82 -2.40 -23.77
CA LEU A 94 6.85 -3.29 -23.25
C LEU A 94 7.39 -4.23 -24.37
N LYS A 95 6.52 -4.78 -25.23
CA LYS A 95 6.89 -5.66 -26.34
C LYS A 95 7.72 -4.95 -27.43
N LYS A 96 7.71 -3.61 -27.48
CA LYS A 96 8.61 -2.85 -28.37
C LYS A 96 10.07 -2.82 -27.91
N SER A 97 10.33 -3.17 -26.65
CA SER A 97 11.66 -3.25 -26.07
C SER A 97 12.12 -4.71 -26.02
N THR A 98 13.17 -5.03 -26.79
CA THR A 98 13.81 -6.35 -26.72
C THR A 98 14.33 -6.66 -25.33
N GLU A 99 14.90 -5.65 -24.64
CA GLU A 99 15.41 -5.78 -23.30
C GLU A 99 14.34 -6.23 -22.29
N TYR A 100 13.13 -5.61 -22.32
CA TYR A 100 12.04 -6.05 -21.46
C TYR A 100 11.54 -7.43 -21.83
N THR A 101 11.43 -7.74 -23.14
CA THR A 101 11.05 -9.07 -23.60
C THR A 101 12.00 -10.14 -23.07
N ASP A 102 13.32 -9.90 -23.16
CA ASP A 102 14.34 -10.79 -22.65
C ASP A 102 14.27 -10.96 -21.12
N TYR A 103 14.02 -9.89 -20.36
CA TYR A 103 13.81 -9.99 -18.92
C TYR A 103 12.60 -10.87 -18.56
N PHE A 104 11.50 -10.75 -19.30
CA PHE A 104 10.33 -11.58 -19.06
C PHE A 104 10.55 -13.04 -19.45
N ILE A 105 11.20 -13.32 -20.60
CA ILE A 105 11.56 -14.69 -21.01
C ILE A 105 12.45 -15.36 -19.94
N ASN A 106 13.47 -14.65 -19.47
CA ASN A 106 14.38 -15.17 -18.46
C ASN A 106 13.70 -15.40 -17.11
N ALA A 107 12.75 -14.55 -16.73
CA ALA A 107 12.04 -14.68 -15.45
C ALA A 107 10.91 -15.74 -15.49
N TYR A 108 10.33 -15.97 -16.67
CA TYR A 108 9.19 -16.87 -16.86
C TYR A 108 9.41 -17.81 -18.06
N PRO A 109 10.32 -18.76 -17.96
CA PRO A 109 10.66 -19.65 -19.10
C PRO A 109 9.48 -20.50 -19.59
N ASP A 110 8.49 -20.76 -18.74
CA ASP A 110 7.26 -21.48 -19.11
C ASP A 110 6.26 -20.65 -19.91
N HIS A 111 6.51 -19.33 -20.08
CA HIS A 111 5.66 -18.39 -20.83
C HIS A 111 6.35 -17.82 -22.08
N ILE A 112 7.28 -18.54 -22.68
CA ILE A 112 8.12 -18.06 -23.78
C ILE A 112 7.33 -17.62 -25.02
N GLU A 113 6.17 -18.21 -25.29
CA GLU A 113 5.31 -17.87 -26.44
C GLU A 113 4.60 -16.51 -26.26
N ASP A 114 4.24 -16.15 -25.01
CA ASP A 114 3.69 -14.85 -24.66
C ASP A 114 4.28 -14.37 -23.33
N PRO A 115 5.53 -13.93 -23.34
CA PRO A 115 6.27 -13.63 -22.11
C PRO A 115 5.75 -12.38 -21.39
N ILE A 116 5.09 -11.46 -22.10
CA ILE A 116 4.53 -10.23 -21.53
C ILE A 116 3.01 -10.31 -21.60
N ASN A 117 2.42 -10.81 -20.54
CA ASN A 117 0.98 -10.97 -20.35
C ASN A 117 0.56 -10.50 -18.94
N TYR A 118 -0.73 -10.55 -18.64
CA TYR A 118 -1.26 -10.12 -17.35
C TYR A 118 -0.62 -10.84 -16.18
N PHE A 119 -0.47 -12.16 -16.27
CA PHE A 119 0.09 -12.97 -15.19
C PHE A 119 1.56 -12.60 -14.91
N THR A 120 2.41 -12.62 -15.93
CA THR A 120 3.85 -12.35 -15.76
C THR A 120 4.10 -10.90 -15.32
N PHE A 121 3.31 -9.94 -15.84
CA PHE A 121 3.40 -8.53 -15.46
C PHE A 121 2.98 -8.30 -13.99
N SER A 122 1.79 -8.78 -13.62
CA SER A 122 1.25 -8.55 -12.27
C SER A 122 2.06 -9.29 -11.20
N THR A 123 2.46 -10.53 -11.47
CA THR A 123 3.33 -11.33 -10.57
C THR A 123 4.69 -10.67 -10.38
N SER A 124 5.28 -10.13 -11.47
CA SER A 124 6.56 -9.41 -11.37
C SER A 124 6.48 -8.19 -10.44
N LEU A 125 5.44 -7.38 -10.57
CA LEU A 125 5.23 -6.21 -9.70
C LEU A 125 4.90 -6.65 -8.28
N GLY A 126 4.03 -7.63 -8.11
CA GLY A 126 3.68 -8.21 -6.81
C GLY A 126 4.92 -8.74 -6.08
N ALA A 127 5.78 -9.50 -6.75
CA ALA A 127 7.03 -9.99 -6.18
C ALA A 127 7.97 -8.88 -5.70
N TYR A 128 8.09 -7.79 -6.48
CA TYR A 128 8.89 -6.64 -6.04
C TYR A 128 8.29 -5.97 -4.81
N VAL A 129 7.00 -5.66 -4.82
CA VAL A 129 6.31 -5.04 -3.67
C VAL A 129 6.42 -5.94 -2.44
N SER A 130 6.23 -7.25 -2.59
CA SER A 130 6.35 -8.23 -1.50
C SER A 130 7.78 -8.34 -0.93
N SER A 131 8.80 -7.95 -1.69
CA SER A 131 10.19 -7.93 -1.22
C SER A 131 10.52 -6.71 -0.36
N LEU A 132 9.63 -5.72 -0.31
CA LEU A 132 9.83 -4.49 0.47
C LEU A 132 9.36 -4.72 1.91
N VAL A 133 10.26 -5.18 2.76
CA VAL A 133 10.00 -5.47 4.17
C VAL A 133 10.91 -4.68 5.09
N SER A 134 10.44 -4.34 6.30
CA SER A 134 11.11 -3.46 7.26
C SER A 134 11.30 -4.08 8.65
N PHE A 135 11.68 -5.36 8.71
CA PHE A 135 11.87 -6.12 9.96
C PHE A 135 13.35 -6.21 10.37
N ASP A 136 14.05 -5.07 10.41
CA ASP A 136 15.47 -4.97 10.83
C ASP A 136 15.71 -3.79 11.78
N SER A 137 14.65 -3.33 12.48
CA SER A 137 14.76 -2.24 13.45
C SER A 137 15.42 -2.69 14.77
N PRO A 138 15.90 -1.79 15.61
CA PRO A 138 16.33 -2.14 16.98
C PRO A 138 15.26 -2.91 17.77
N PHE A 139 13.98 -2.56 17.57
CA PHE A 139 12.87 -3.29 18.16
C PHE A 139 12.81 -4.75 17.70
N ASP A 140 12.97 -5.02 16.40
CA ASP A 140 12.96 -6.38 15.86
C ASP A 140 14.13 -7.21 16.41
N LYS A 141 15.32 -6.63 16.44
CA LYS A 141 16.53 -7.27 17.01
C LYS A 141 16.37 -7.59 18.49
N SER A 142 15.71 -6.69 19.24
CA SER A 142 15.38 -6.92 20.64
C SER A 142 14.41 -8.10 20.82
N LEU A 143 13.39 -8.22 19.97
CA LEU A 143 12.46 -9.36 20.00
C LEU A 143 13.17 -10.70 19.70
N LEU A 144 14.12 -10.70 18.77
CA LEU A 144 14.90 -11.87 18.41
C LEU A 144 16.04 -12.18 19.40
N LYS A 145 16.24 -11.33 20.43
CA LYS A 145 17.36 -11.40 21.37
C LYS A 145 18.73 -11.31 20.73
N GLU A 146 18.80 -10.67 19.55
CA GLU A 146 20.05 -10.41 18.82
C GLU A 146 20.78 -9.19 19.40
N SER A 147 20.04 -8.23 19.97
CA SER A 147 20.58 -7.13 20.77
C SER A 147 19.59 -6.74 21.85
N SER A 148 20.10 -6.18 22.95
CA SER A 148 19.28 -5.69 24.07
C SER A 148 19.16 -4.15 24.09
N ASP A 149 19.52 -3.49 22.97
CA ASP A 149 19.90 -2.08 22.94
C ASP A 149 18.72 -1.11 22.72
N LEU A 150 17.52 -1.47 23.17
CA LEU A 150 16.44 -0.49 23.27
C LEU A 150 16.73 0.49 24.42
N GLU A 151 16.68 1.77 24.09
CA GLU A 151 16.80 2.81 25.10
C GLU A 151 15.60 2.80 26.07
N SER A 152 15.83 3.30 27.29
CA SER A 152 14.76 3.37 28.29
C SER A 152 13.50 4.10 27.81
N ASN A 153 13.67 5.11 26.95
CA ASN A 153 12.56 5.85 26.35
C ASN A 153 11.77 5.00 25.34
N GLU A 154 12.44 4.14 24.57
CA GLU A 154 11.80 3.23 23.60
C GLU A 154 11.00 2.16 24.35
N ILE A 155 11.57 1.58 25.40
CA ILE A 155 10.87 0.62 26.27
C ILE A 155 9.64 1.27 26.92
N ASN A 156 9.79 2.47 27.45
CA ASN A 156 8.68 3.22 28.04
C ASN A 156 7.60 3.55 27.01
N GLY A 157 8.00 3.95 25.81
CA GLY A 157 7.10 4.19 24.68
C GLY A 157 6.31 2.94 24.31
N PHE A 158 6.97 1.80 24.19
CA PHE A 158 6.33 0.51 23.93
C PHE A 158 5.35 0.12 25.03
N ASN A 159 5.71 0.29 26.31
CA ASN A 159 4.82 0.01 27.42
C ASN A 159 3.58 0.93 27.42
N ILE A 160 3.73 2.19 27.04
CA ILE A 160 2.59 3.10 26.85
C ILE A 160 1.71 2.63 25.70
N PHE A 161 2.32 2.27 24.57
CA PHE A 161 1.63 1.78 23.38
C PHE A 161 0.80 0.52 23.69
N MET A 162 1.38 -0.45 24.37
CA MET A 162 0.73 -1.70 24.76
C MET A 162 -0.29 -1.54 25.88
N GLY A 163 -0.07 -0.55 26.77
CA GLY A 163 -0.88 -0.35 27.96
C GLY A 163 -1.80 0.87 27.86
N LYS A 164 -1.51 1.91 28.66
CA LYS A 164 -2.40 3.07 28.85
C LYS A 164 -2.70 3.88 27.58
N GLY A 165 -1.85 3.77 26.55
CA GLY A 165 -2.08 4.42 25.25
C GLY A 165 -3.15 3.72 24.43
N MET A 166 -3.46 2.46 24.72
CA MET A 166 -4.43 1.62 24.04
C MET A 166 -4.21 1.47 22.52
N CYS A 167 -3.02 1.81 22.02
CA CYS A 167 -2.73 1.75 20.57
C CYS A 167 -2.71 0.31 20.06
N ALA A 168 -2.23 -0.62 20.88
CA ALA A 168 -2.14 -2.05 20.55
C ALA A 168 -3.50 -2.77 20.53
N THR A 169 -4.60 -2.08 20.84
CA THR A 169 -5.96 -2.65 20.63
C THR A 169 -6.33 -2.77 19.16
N CYS A 170 -5.68 -1.98 18.30
CA CYS A 170 -5.88 -1.98 16.85
C CYS A 170 -4.57 -2.25 16.08
N HIS A 171 -3.43 -1.83 16.61
CA HIS A 171 -2.13 -1.93 15.95
C HIS A 171 -1.26 -3.02 16.60
N PHE A 172 -1.40 -4.25 16.14
CA PHE A 172 -0.78 -5.42 16.77
C PHE A 172 0.69 -5.59 16.37
N PRO A 173 1.62 -5.74 17.35
CA PRO A 173 2.99 -6.16 17.06
C PRO A 173 3.02 -7.56 16.43
N PRO A 174 4.01 -7.92 15.61
CA PRO A 174 5.17 -7.11 15.22
C PRO A 174 4.92 -6.20 14.01
N THR A 175 3.81 -6.33 13.30
CA THR A 175 3.48 -5.52 12.14
C THR A 175 2.99 -4.13 12.50
N PHE A 176 2.50 -3.95 13.72
CA PHE A 176 1.80 -2.74 14.20
C PHE A 176 0.63 -2.33 13.29
N SER A 177 -0.08 -3.34 12.77
CA SER A 177 -1.27 -3.20 11.93
C SER A 177 -2.42 -4.03 12.50
N GLY A 178 -3.60 -3.96 11.88
CA GLY A 178 -4.76 -4.77 12.25
C GLY A 178 -4.64 -6.26 11.92
N LEU A 179 -3.45 -6.74 11.58
CA LEU A 179 -3.18 -8.14 11.25
C LEU A 179 -1.99 -8.68 12.03
N VAL A 180 -2.16 -9.88 12.55
CA VAL A 180 -1.09 -10.63 13.22
C VAL A 180 -0.79 -11.91 12.47
N PRO A 181 0.47 -12.13 12.03
CA PRO A 181 0.89 -13.42 11.51
C PRO A 181 0.70 -14.53 12.55
N PRO A 182 0.35 -15.76 12.17
CA PRO A 182 0.05 -16.25 10.82
C PRO A 182 -1.43 -16.16 10.41
N TYR A 183 -2.27 -15.55 11.21
CA TYR A 183 -3.71 -15.44 10.94
C TYR A 183 -3.99 -14.18 10.12
N TYR A 184 -3.81 -14.29 8.79
CA TYR A 184 -3.97 -13.15 7.87
C TYR A 184 -5.40 -12.98 7.34
N ASN A 185 -6.36 -13.74 7.83
CA ASN A 185 -7.64 -13.92 7.14
C ASN A 185 -8.58 -12.74 7.24
N GLU A 186 -8.29 -11.76 8.10
CA GLU A 186 -9.16 -10.59 8.26
C GLU A 186 -8.33 -9.34 8.57
N ASN A 187 -8.16 -8.48 7.57
CA ASN A 187 -7.70 -7.12 7.85
C ASN A 187 -8.74 -6.40 8.67
N GLU A 188 -8.34 -5.95 9.83
CA GLU A 188 -9.19 -5.11 10.63
C GLU A 188 -9.34 -3.73 10.02
N SER A 189 -10.56 -3.22 10.15
CA SER A 189 -10.90 -1.84 9.84
C SER A 189 -11.73 -1.27 10.96
N GLU A 190 -11.35 -0.09 11.41
CA GLU A 190 -11.95 0.56 12.57
C GLU A 190 -12.77 1.77 12.18
N VAL A 191 -13.91 1.96 12.87
CA VAL A 191 -14.74 3.16 12.72
C VAL A 191 -14.10 4.29 13.52
N ILE A 192 -13.28 5.10 12.84
CA ILE A 192 -12.43 6.10 13.53
C ILE A 192 -12.95 7.54 13.44
N GLY A 193 -13.99 7.80 12.63
CA GLY A 193 -14.63 9.12 12.59
C GLY A 193 -13.67 10.27 12.31
N VAL A 194 -12.82 10.16 11.28
CA VAL A 194 -11.79 11.14 10.94
C VAL A 194 -12.42 12.51 10.68
N PRO A 195 -11.97 13.58 11.35
CA PRO A 195 -12.47 14.93 11.08
C PRO A 195 -11.95 15.46 9.74
N TYR A 196 -12.75 16.29 9.06
CA TYR A 196 -12.37 16.90 7.78
C TYR A 196 -11.07 17.74 7.89
N THR A 197 -10.85 18.38 9.02
CA THR A 197 -9.58 19.04 9.37
C THR A 197 -9.34 18.89 10.87
N ILE A 198 -8.10 19.08 11.32
CA ILE A 198 -7.73 19.02 12.74
C ILE A 198 -8.57 19.95 13.65
N LYS A 199 -9.18 20.99 13.10
CA LYS A 199 -10.03 21.95 13.82
C LYS A 199 -11.53 21.73 13.58
N ALA A 200 -11.90 20.85 12.64
CA ALA A 200 -13.30 20.61 12.32
C ALA A 200 -13.96 19.71 13.37
N LYS A 201 -15.20 20.03 13.71
CA LYS A 201 -16.07 19.14 14.49
C LYS A 201 -16.80 18.13 13.62
N GLU A 202 -16.83 18.37 12.30
CA GLU A 202 -17.51 17.53 11.32
C GLU A 202 -16.58 16.43 10.85
N ILE A 203 -17.13 15.22 10.76
CA ILE A 203 -16.45 14.04 10.19
C ILE A 203 -16.33 14.22 8.68
N ASP A 204 -15.21 13.77 8.08
CA ASP A 204 -15.02 13.76 6.64
C ASP A 204 -16.13 12.95 5.95
N LYS A 205 -16.48 13.37 4.73
CA LYS A 205 -17.50 12.71 3.91
C LYS A 205 -17.04 11.40 3.27
N ASP A 206 -15.79 11.00 3.48
CA ASP A 206 -15.28 9.70 3.06
C ASP A 206 -15.81 8.61 4.00
N PHE A 207 -16.72 7.79 3.51
CA PHE A 207 -17.32 6.71 4.29
C PHE A 207 -16.43 5.46 4.39
N GLY A 208 -15.18 5.52 3.90
CA GLY A 208 -14.22 4.43 4.03
C GLY A 208 -14.73 3.13 3.42
N ARG A 209 -14.71 2.05 4.21
CA ARG A 209 -15.10 0.69 3.81
C ARG A 209 -16.55 0.60 3.31
N ALA A 210 -17.44 1.44 3.80
CA ALA A 210 -18.82 1.49 3.31
C ALA A 210 -18.92 1.89 1.82
N SER A 211 -17.88 2.52 1.27
CA SER A 211 -17.83 2.96 -0.14
C SER A 211 -17.23 1.90 -1.08
N ASN A 212 -16.88 0.70 -0.61
CA ASN A 212 -16.15 -0.30 -1.40
C ASN A 212 -17.05 -1.30 -2.15
N GLY A 213 -18.37 -1.11 -2.14
CA GLY A 213 -19.34 -1.96 -2.83
C GLY A 213 -19.90 -3.11 -2.00
N ILE A 214 -19.68 -3.12 -0.68
CA ILE A 214 -20.32 -4.10 0.21
C ILE A 214 -21.85 -3.90 0.25
N PRO A 215 -22.64 -4.98 0.48
CA PRO A 215 -24.12 -4.91 0.54
C PRO A 215 -24.65 -3.91 1.58
N GLY A 216 -25.79 -3.30 1.30
CA GLY A 216 -26.35 -2.16 2.01
C GLY A 216 -26.40 -2.25 3.54
N GLU A 217 -26.87 -3.37 4.10
CA GLU A 217 -26.91 -3.56 5.56
C GLU A 217 -25.53 -3.56 6.19
N MET A 218 -24.57 -4.23 5.55
CA MET A 218 -23.16 -4.25 5.99
C MET A 218 -22.51 -2.90 5.79
N SER A 219 -22.92 -2.13 4.77
CA SER A 219 -22.38 -0.80 4.51
C SER A 219 -22.60 0.16 5.69
N GLU A 220 -23.76 0.14 6.34
CA GLU A 220 -24.00 1.00 7.52
C GLU A 220 -23.10 0.64 8.71
N ILE A 221 -22.82 -0.65 8.93
CA ILE A 221 -21.94 -1.12 9.99
C ILE A 221 -20.51 -0.60 9.78
N TYR A 222 -20.04 -0.56 8.53
CA TYR A 222 -18.67 -0.14 8.17
C TYR A 222 -18.56 1.33 7.77
N LYS A 223 -19.57 2.14 8.01
CA LYS A 223 -19.52 3.58 7.72
C LYS A 223 -18.42 4.28 8.53
N ASN A 224 -17.58 5.04 7.83
CA ASN A 224 -16.38 5.68 8.38
C ASN A 224 -15.33 4.69 8.93
N SER A 225 -15.38 3.44 8.49
CA SER A 225 -14.37 2.44 8.83
C SER A 225 -13.25 2.46 7.81
N PHE A 226 -12.02 2.42 8.31
CA PHE A 226 -10.80 2.41 7.50
C PHE A 226 -9.88 1.29 7.95
N LYS A 227 -9.07 0.78 7.01
CA LYS A 227 -8.04 -0.22 7.28
C LYS A 227 -7.13 0.25 8.41
N THR A 228 -6.89 -0.61 9.39
CA THR A 228 -5.85 -0.41 10.40
C THR A 228 -4.47 -0.65 9.76
N VAL A 229 -3.86 0.44 9.30
CA VAL A 229 -2.56 0.41 8.59
C VAL A 229 -1.41 0.13 9.54
N GLY A 230 -0.29 -0.42 9.01
CA GLY A 230 0.94 -0.58 9.79
C GLY A 230 1.54 0.76 10.19
N LEU A 231 2.09 0.82 11.41
CA LEU A 231 2.76 2.00 11.94
C LEU A 231 4.28 1.95 11.77
N ARG A 232 4.82 0.91 11.13
CA ARG A 232 6.24 0.85 10.81
C ARG A 232 6.60 2.01 9.87
N ASN A 233 7.74 2.62 10.13
CA ASN A 233 8.23 3.82 9.41
C ASN A 233 7.30 5.04 9.49
N VAL A 234 6.38 5.09 10.46
CA VAL A 234 5.40 6.18 10.60
C VAL A 234 6.04 7.56 10.69
N ALA A 235 7.26 7.69 11.22
CA ALA A 235 7.99 8.96 11.27
C ALA A 235 8.35 9.53 9.87
N TYR A 236 8.35 8.69 8.83
CA TYR A 236 8.76 9.05 7.47
C TYR A 236 7.61 9.11 6.47
N THR A 237 6.42 8.64 6.85
CA THR A 237 5.28 8.51 5.93
C THR A 237 4.22 9.62 6.07
N ALA A 238 4.53 10.65 6.86
CA ALA A 238 3.69 11.86 6.94
C ALA A 238 3.55 12.53 5.55
N PRO A 239 2.48 13.34 5.33
CA PRO A 239 1.43 13.74 6.27
C PRO A 239 0.30 12.70 6.38
N TYR A 240 -0.34 12.68 7.54
CA TYR A 240 -1.54 11.89 7.78
C TYR A 240 -2.78 12.78 7.74
N MET A 241 -3.96 12.16 7.65
CA MET A 241 -5.30 12.75 7.51
C MET A 241 -5.52 14.10 8.18
#